data_5f75e370ebe146139a86b6fb76c56128
#
_entry.id   5f75e370ebe146139a86b6fb76c56128
#
_cell.length_a   1.000
_cell.length_b   1.000
_cell.length_c   1.000
_cell.angle_alpha   90.00
_cell.angle_beta   90.00
_cell.angle_gamma   90.00
#
_symmetry.space_group_name_H-M   'P 1'
#
loop_
_entity.id
_entity.type
_entity.pdbx_description
1 polymer ?
#
loop_
_entity_poly.entity_id
_entity_poly.type
_entity_poly.pdbx_seq_one_letter_code
_entity_poly.pdbx_strand_id
1 'polypeptide(L)'
;MHQSKAITAGAKAAVAEGPNFLSIISYWEVMIKSMKGKLDVGDPRIWWAQALKQLVATPLPLRPEHVEALHGLPPIHNDPFDRILIAQAKAESLTLVTVDPEIARYGIPVAW
;
A
#
# COMPACT_ATOMS: atom_id res chain seq x y z
N MET A 1 -3.49 -3.37 4.00
CA MET A 1 -4.04 -4.44 3.58
C MET A 1 -5.12 -4.87 4.35
N HIS A 2 -6.15 -4.49 4.09
CA HIS A 2 -7.12 -4.59 4.89
C HIS A 2 -8.03 -5.57 4.51
N GLN A 3 -8.65 -5.82 3.73
CA GLN A 3 -9.52 -6.68 3.58
C GLN A 3 -9.74 -7.16 2.43
N SER A 4 -10.13 -8.17 2.32
CA SER A 4 -10.32 -8.94 1.28
C SER A 4 -11.57 -8.73 0.65
N LYS A 5 -11.82 -7.69 0.15
CA LYS A 5 -12.95 -7.42 -0.62
C LYS A 5 -12.74 -7.72 -2.05
N ALA A 6 -13.80 -7.91 -2.77
CA ALA A 6 -13.72 -8.02 -4.21
C ALA A 6 -13.15 -6.75 -4.78
N ILE A 7 -12.27 -6.86 -5.75
CA ILE A 7 -11.68 -5.71 -6.41
C ILE A 7 -12.73 -5.02 -7.25
N THR A 8 -12.89 -3.72 -7.06
CA THR A 8 -13.85 -2.91 -7.81
C THR A 8 -13.35 -2.55 -9.19
N ALA A 9 -14.22 -2.02 -10.01
CA ALA A 9 -13.86 -1.54 -11.35
C ALA A 9 -12.79 -0.45 -11.30
N GLY A 10 -12.85 0.45 -10.31
CA GLY A 10 -11.85 1.51 -10.16
C GLY A 10 -10.48 0.97 -9.85
N ALA A 11 -10.39 -0.01 -8.95
CA ALA A 11 -9.11 -0.64 -8.63
C ALA A 11 -8.56 -1.43 -9.81
N LYS A 12 -9.41 -2.17 -10.51
CA LYS A 12 -8.98 -2.91 -11.70
C LYS A 12 -8.44 -1.98 -12.77
N ALA A 13 -9.11 -0.86 -12.99
CA ALA A 13 -8.66 0.12 -13.99
C ALA A 13 -7.30 0.70 -13.62
N ALA A 14 -7.11 1.06 -12.34
CA ALA A 14 -5.84 1.62 -11.88
C ALA A 14 -4.69 0.62 -12.07
N VAL A 15 -4.92 -0.64 -11.73
CA VAL A 15 -3.92 -1.70 -11.89
C VAL A 15 -3.62 -1.94 -13.37
N ALA A 16 -4.65 -1.96 -14.22
CA ALA A 16 -4.48 -2.19 -15.64
C ALA A 16 -3.69 -1.08 -16.33
N GLU A 17 -3.87 0.17 -15.89
CA GLU A 17 -3.13 1.26 -16.48
C GLU A 17 -1.65 1.23 -16.15
N GLY A 18 -1.31 0.82 -14.96
CA GLY A 18 0.09 0.82 -14.55
C GLY A 18 0.80 2.15 -14.78
N PRO A 19 2.09 2.22 -14.52
CA PRO A 19 2.89 1.18 -13.89
C PRO A 19 2.46 0.95 -12.45
N ASN A 20 2.61 -0.29 -11.98
CA ASN A 20 2.21 -0.65 -10.64
C ASN A 20 3.43 -0.80 -9.75
N PHE A 21 3.26 -0.37 -8.50
CA PHE A 21 4.30 -0.54 -7.48
C PHE A 21 3.67 -1.22 -6.27
N LEU A 22 4.43 -2.11 -5.64
CA LEU A 22 4.05 -2.72 -4.39
C LEU A 22 5.09 -2.31 -3.36
N SER A 23 4.64 -1.59 -2.33
CA SER A 23 5.57 -1.03 -1.35
C SER A 23 6.19 -2.12 -0.49
N ILE A 24 7.46 -1.96 -0.18
CA ILE A 24 8.15 -2.79 0.79
C ILE A 24 7.49 -2.67 2.16
N ILE A 25 6.80 -1.57 2.43
CA ILE A 25 6.05 -1.38 3.67
C ILE A 25 4.89 -2.36 3.76
N SER A 26 4.21 -2.61 2.64
CA SER A 26 3.14 -3.61 2.60
C SER A 26 3.68 -5.01 2.89
N TYR A 27 4.86 -5.33 2.39
CA TYR A 27 5.52 -6.59 2.67
C TYR A 27 5.85 -6.70 4.17
N TRP A 28 6.39 -5.65 4.74
CA TRP A 28 6.72 -5.61 6.16
C TRP A 28 5.47 -5.80 7.02
N GLU A 29 4.40 -5.11 6.69
CA GLU A 29 3.13 -5.24 7.44
C GLU A 29 2.59 -6.67 7.37
N VAL A 30 2.57 -7.27 6.19
CA VAL A 30 2.13 -8.65 5.99
C VAL A 30 3.01 -9.61 6.79
N MET A 31 4.31 -9.41 6.76
CA MET A 31 5.25 -10.25 7.51
C MET A 31 4.96 -10.20 9.00
N ILE A 32 4.80 -9.00 9.57
CA ILE A 32 4.53 -8.85 10.99
C ILE A 32 3.20 -9.50 11.37
N LYS A 33 2.16 -9.23 10.60
CA LYS A 33 0.83 -9.78 10.89
C LYS A 33 0.79 -11.31 10.74
N SER A 34 1.51 -11.83 9.77
CA SER A 34 1.63 -13.28 9.57
C SER A 34 2.34 -13.93 10.76
N MET A 35 3.44 -13.33 11.22
CA MET A 35 4.20 -13.85 12.35
C MET A 35 3.39 -13.82 13.65
N LYS A 36 2.45 -12.89 13.76
CA LYS A 36 1.58 -12.78 14.93
C LYS A 36 0.32 -13.64 14.82
N GLY A 37 0.17 -14.39 13.75
CA GLY A 37 -1.03 -15.21 13.53
C GLY A 37 -2.28 -14.41 13.20
N LYS A 38 -2.14 -13.13 12.85
CA LYS A 38 -3.29 -12.26 12.55
C LYS A 38 -3.67 -12.25 11.09
N LEU A 39 -2.83 -12.78 10.23
CA LEU A 39 -3.06 -12.84 8.80
C LEU A 39 -2.47 -14.13 8.28
N ASP A 40 -3.28 -14.90 7.54
CA ASP A 40 -2.80 -16.14 6.94
C ASP A 40 -2.69 -15.96 5.43
N VAL A 41 -1.47 -15.83 4.97
CA VAL A 41 -1.14 -15.75 3.54
C VAL A 41 -0.21 -16.90 3.14
N GLY A 42 -0.05 -17.90 4.00
CA GLY A 42 0.98 -18.91 3.85
C GLY A 42 2.34 -18.35 4.19
N ASP A 43 3.36 -18.67 3.39
CA ASP A 43 4.68 -18.07 3.56
C ASP A 43 4.66 -16.66 2.99
N PRO A 44 4.88 -15.62 3.81
CA PRO A 44 4.82 -14.24 3.32
C PRO A 44 5.82 -13.95 2.20
N ARG A 45 6.94 -14.67 2.16
CA ARG A 45 7.95 -14.46 1.12
C ARG A 45 7.44 -14.96 -0.23
N ILE A 46 6.69 -16.05 -0.23
CA ILE A 46 6.05 -16.57 -1.45
C ILE A 46 4.91 -15.66 -1.85
N TRP A 47 4.12 -15.21 -0.87
CA TRP A 47 3.03 -14.25 -1.11
C TRP A 47 3.56 -13.00 -1.82
N TRP A 48 4.68 -12.46 -1.34
CA TRP A 48 5.28 -11.25 -1.92
C TRP A 48 5.64 -11.46 -3.39
N ALA A 49 6.35 -12.55 -3.67
CA ALA A 49 6.76 -12.86 -5.04
C ALA A 49 5.57 -13.04 -5.98
N GLN A 50 4.52 -13.73 -5.50
CA GLN A 50 3.31 -13.94 -6.29
C GLN A 50 2.54 -12.64 -6.50
N ALA A 51 2.44 -11.80 -5.49
CA ALA A 51 1.75 -10.51 -5.59
C ALA A 51 2.43 -9.61 -6.63
N LEU A 52 3.76 -9.54 -6.60
CA LEU A 52 4.50 -8.76 -7.60
C LEU A 52 4.21 -9.27 -9.01
N LYS A 53 4.16 -10.58 -9.17
CA LYS A 53 3.92 -11.17 -10.49
C LYS A 53 2.48 -10.93 -10.96
N GLN A 54 1.50 -11.15 -10.08
CA GLN A 54 0.10 -10.99 -10.43
C GLN A 54 -0.27 -9.56 -10.74
N LEU A 55 0.30 -8.60 -10.03
CA LEU A 55 0.04 -7.19 -10.25
C LEU A 55 0.95 -6.59 -11.32
N VAL A 56 1.90 -7.35 -11.83
CA VAL A 56 2.95 -6.85 -12.71
C VAL A 56 3.59 -5.61 -12.07
N ALA A 57 3.94 -5.76 -10.80
CA ALA A 57 4.39 -4.63 -9.99
C ALA A 57 5.89 -4.64 -9.78
N THR A 58 6.42 -3.45 -9.57
CA THR A 58 7.81 -3.24 -9.18
C THR A 58 7.84 -2.97 -7.67
N PRO A 59 8.78 -3.53 -6.91
CA PRO A 59 8.92 -3.17 -5.51
C PRO A 59 9.21 -1.68 -5.34
N LEU A 60 8.52 -1.05 -4.41
CA LEU A 60 8.78 0.35 -4.05
C LEU A 60 9.55 0.37 -2.74
N PRO A 61 10.84 0.71 -2.77
CA PRO A 61 11.62 0.74 -1.55
C PRO A 61 11.28 1.96 -0.70
N LEU A 62 11.58 1.87 0.60
CA LEU A 62 11.44 3.01 1.48
C LEU A 62 12.68 3.91 1.30
N ARG A 63 12.43 5.19 1.01
CA ARG A 63 13.49 6.17 0.81
C ARG A 63 13.40 7.27 1.86
N PRO A 64 14.50 7.99 2.10
CA PRO A 64 14.48 9.11 3.05
C PRO A 64 13.39 10.15 2.75
N GLU A 65 13.13 10.43 1.47
CA GLU A 65 12.10 11.38 1.07
C GLU A 65 10.72 10.95 1.55
N HIS A 66 10.46 9.65 1.60
CA HIS A 66 9.19 9.11 2.09
C HIS A 66 9.03 9.39 3.59
N VAL A 67 10.08 9.16 4.34
CA VAL A 67 10.07 9.40 5.78
C VAL A 67 9.91 10.89 6.07
N GLU A 68 10.63 11.72 5.31
CA GLU A 68 10.54 13.16 5.46
C GLU A 68 9.13 13.68 5.15
N ALA A 69 8.46 13.07 4.20
CA ALA A 69 7.09 13.44 3.85
C ALA A 69 6.10 13.22 4.99
N LEU A 70 6.43 12.35 5.95
CA LEU A 70 5.58 12.17 7.14
C LEU A 70 5.44 13.47 7.94
N HIS A 71 6.47 14.29 7.95
CA HIS A 71 6.47 15.51 8.74
C HIS A 71 5.33 16.46 8.37
N GLY A 72 4.96 16.48 7.11
CA GLY A 72 3.89 17.36 6.62
C GLY A 72 2.52 16.72 6.57
N LEU A 73 2.37 15.45 6.97
CA LEU A 73 1.06 14.82 6.89
C LEU A 73 0.19 15.20 8.09
N PRO A 74 -1.10 15.52 7.84
CA PRO A 74 -2.01 15.79 8.93
C PRO A 74 -2.28 14.53 9.76
N PRO A 75 -2.62 14.67 11.06
CA PRO A 75 -2.82 13.52 11.93
C PRO A 75 -4.23 12.93 11.79
N ILE A 76 -4.60 12.48 10.60
CA ILE A 76 -5.91 11.93 10.33
C ILE A 76 -5.98 10.45 10.71
N HIS A 77 -4.93 9.69 10.33
CA HIS A 77 -4.87 8.26 10.56
C HIS A 77 -3.77 7.94 11.57
N ASN A 78 -4.01 6.98 12.45
CA ASN A 78 -3.03 6.64 13.49
C ASN A 78 -2.13 5.47 13.11
N ASP A 79 -2.50 4.67 12.13
CA ASP A 79 -1.74 3.49 11.76
C ASP A 79 -0.43 3.91 11.09
N PRO A 80 0.73 3.57 11.67
CA PRO A 80 2.00 3.99 11.10
C PRO A 80 2.29 3.38 9.73
N PHE A 81 1.81 2.16 9.45
CA PHE A 81 2.00 1.57 8.14
C PHE A 81 1.22 2.35 7.08
N ASP A 82 -0.03 2.72 7.38
CA ASP A 82 -0.84 3.49 6.44
C ASP A 82 -0.25 4.88 6.23
N ARG A 83 0.23 5.51 7.28
CA ARG A 83 0.84 6.85 7.18
C ARG A 83 2.07 6.84 6.27
N ILE A 84 2.93 5.85 6.39
CA ILE A 84 4.12 5.79 5.53
C ILE A 84 3.76 5.44 4.07
N LEU A 85 2.73 4.61 3.86
CA LEU A 85 2.24 4.34 2.51
C LEU A 85 1.68 5.61 1.86
N ILE A 86 0.95 6.42 2.62
CA ILE A 86 0.44 7.70 2.14
C ILE A 86 1.59 8.65 1.81
N ALA A 87 2.60 8.68 2.67
CA ALA A 87 3.78 9.51 2.43
C ALA A 87 4.53 9.11 1.16
N GLN A 88 4.67 7.80 0.93
CA GLN A 88 5.26 7.30 -0.30
C GLN A 88 4.44 7.71 -1.53
N ALA A 89 3.12 7.51 -1.48
CA ALA A 89 2.25 7.86 -2.59
C ALA A 89 2.34 9.34 -2.91
N LYS A 90 2.39 10.18 -1.89
CA LYS A 90 2.50 11.62 -2.07
C LYS A 90 3.85 12.01 -2.66
N ALA A 91 4.93 11.48 -2.12
CA ALA A 91 6.28 11.81 -2.58
C ALA A 91 6.54 11.35 -4.01
N GLU A 92 5.97 10.20 -4.40
CA GLU A 92 6.17 9.62 -5.72
C GLU A 92 5.06 9.99 -6.71
N SER A 93 4.08 10.76 -6.28
CA SER A 93 2.92 11.14 -7.10
C SER A 93 2.15 9.91 -7.62
N LEU A 94 1.92 8.95 -6.74
CA LEU A 94 1.24 7.72 -7.08
C LEU A 94 -0.21 7.73 -6.60
N THR A 95 -1.05 6.95 -7.28
CA THR A 95 -2.41 6.68 -6.81
C THR A 95 -2.36 5.50 -5.85
N LEU A 96 -2.97 5.65 -4.67
CA LEU A 96 -3.02 4.57 -3.70
C LEU A 96 -4.32 3.79 -3.88
N VAL A 97 -4.20 2.47 -4.10
CA VAL A 97 -5.36 1.59 -4.22
C VAL A 97 -5.76 1.15 -2.82
N THR A 98 -6.89 1.63 -2.35
CA THR A 98 -7.33 1.38 -0.99
C THR A 98 -8.84 1.49 -0.87
N VAL A 99 -9.44 0.74 0.08
CA VAL A 99 -10.85 0.84 0.42
C VAL A 99 -11.09 1.82 1.57
N ASP A 100 -10.03 2.30 2.21
CA ASP A 100 -10.16 3.12 3.41
C ASP A 100 -10.50 4.57 3.05
N PRO A 101 -11.70 5.07 3.39
CA PRO A 101 -12.08 6.44 3.06
C PRO A 101 -11.25 7.49 3.81
N GLU A 102 -10.64 7.14 4.94
CA GLU A 102 -9.81 8.08 5.69
C GLU A 102 -8.57 8.48 4.90
N ILE A 103 -8.06 7.59 4.07
CA ILE A 103 -6.87 7.86 3.27
C ILE A 103 -7.13 8.95 2.24
N ALA A 104 -8.33 9.00 1.66
CA ALA A 104 -8.70 10.04 0.71
C ALA A 104 -8.63 11.44 1.31
N ARG A 105 -8.78 11.55 2.63
CA ARG A 105 -8.73 12.85 3.33
C ARG A 105 -7.34 13.49 3.32
N TYR A 106 -6.31 12.74 2.93
CA TYR A 106 -4.95 13.30 2.84
C TYR A 106 -4.71 14.05 1.53
N GLY A 107 -5.68 14.09 0.65
CA GLY A 107 -5.55 14.83 -0.60
C GLY A 107 -4.70 14.15 -1.65
N ILE A 108 -4.45 12.87 -1.52
CA ILE A 108 -3.74 12.09 -2.54
C ILE A 108 -4.75 11.36 -3.42
N PRO A 109 -4.39 11.03 -4.67
CA PRO A 109 -5.26 10.22 -5.51
C PRO A 109 -5.43 8.82 -4.92
N VAL A 110 -6.69 8.35 -4.86
CA VAL A 110 -7.00 7.00 -4.42
C VAL A 110 -7.91 6.33 -5.44
N ALA A 111 -7.86 5.01 -5.47
CA ALA A 111 -8.70 4.20 -6.35
C ALA A 111 -9.19 2.96 -5.63
N TRP A 112 -10.41 2.58 -5.92
CA TRP A 112 -10.96 1.29 -5.48
C TRP A 112 -12.11 0.83 -6.36
#